data_4391f4777579efa982f3f0eb9671a08a
#
_entry.id   4391f4777579efa982f3f0eb9671a08a
#
_cell.length_a   1.000
_cell.length_b   1.000
_cell.length_c   1.000
_cell.angle_alpha   90.00
_cell.angle_beta   90.00
_cell.angle_gamma   90.00
#
_symmetry.space_group_name_H-M   'P 1'
#
loop_
_entity.id
_entity.type
_entity.pdbx_description
1 polymer ?
#
loop_
_entity_poly.entity_id
_entity_poly.type
_entity_poly.pdbx_seq_one_letter_code
_entity_poly.pdbx_strand_id
1 'polypeptide(L)'
;AGGAALAKLSKPVTIARGTELTSQPVRGGACRFRSVYDVTLAAVQVSNVVYHSVVNAPAQASLPRNATGCLSVTLEATGEQKSLGTLALTLARLRTFIDAEPSLATALADAIFLKTAAVFVEPERSGKWTLVQGEALHPVGFEEADALIELPARSHPAYRLLSEYFAFPEKFNFVDIDLANALRHIGSCRSITLHLVMTGVRADSPTARLLEGVSSRNLRLGCTPVINLFKQRSDPIRVTHAAAAYPVVADARRAFGFEVYSIDSVKLVKQTAEGDAYIEFRPFYSLHHGEHPKEAEHYWFARRNELVAQRSPGYETELSIVDIDFQPSLPQTETLSIDLTCTNRDLPHSLAFGLPGGDLFIEGNSVARSIRMLRRPTQTLRMPRGKGVQWRLVSHLSLNHLSLATSGLPALKEMLRLYDLGRSAVSARQIEAITAIEQQATTQWLPGKPFATFVRGIELKLTVDETGFVGSSLQAFARVMDHFFGLYVHLNSFTQLVIVSARDKEELVRCKPRSGESILL
;
A
#
# COMPACT_ATOMS: atom_id res chain seq x y z
N ALA A 1 1.06 -21.67 0.09
CA ALA A 1 1.78 -22.95 0.14
C ALA A 1 1.11 -23.84 1.17
N GLY A 2 0.78 -25.10 0.82
CA GLY A 2 0.19 -26.02 1.80
C GLY A 2 1.14 -26.24 2.96
N GLY A 3 0.62 -26.32 4.20
CA GLY A 3 1.44 -26.45 5.42
C GLY A 3 2.51 -27.54 5.36
N ALA A 4 2.25 -28.65 4.65
CA ALA A 4 3.21 -29.73 4.44
C ALA A 4 4.45 -29.35 3.61
N ALA A 5 4.34 -28.38 2.70
CA ALA A 5 5.48 -27.89 1.91
C ALA A 5 6.33 -26.91 2.72
N LEU A 6 5.69 -26.06 3.53
CA LEU A 6 6.38 -25.12 4.42
C LEU A 6 7.13 -25.85 5.55
N ALA A 7 6.57 -26.94 6.06
CA ALA A 7 7.19 -27.76 7.10
C ALA A 7 8.53 -28.40 6.69
N LYS A 8 8.81 -28.51 5.39
CA LYS A 8 10.06 -29.04 4.84
C LYS A 8 11.15 -27.99 4.63
N LEU A 9 10.84 -26.70 4.90
CA LEU A 9 11.81 -25.64 4.75
C LEU A 9 12.79 -25.62 5.92
N SER A 10 14.05 -25.83 5.65
CA SER A 10 15.14 -25.73 6.65
C SER A 10 15.56 -24.27 6.89
N LYS A 11 15.28 -23.38 5.94
CA LYS A 11 15.58 -21.93 6.01
C LYS A 11 14.42 -21.13 5.39
N PRO A 12 14.20 -19.88 5.84
CA PRO A 12 13.24 -19.00 5.18
C PRO A 12 13.58 -18.79 3.70
N VAL A 13 12.55 -18.75 2.85
CA VAL A 13 12.67 -18.45 1.42
C VAL A 13 11.85 -17.20 1.14
N THR A 14 12.47 -16.20 0.53
CA THR A 14 11.80 -14.93 0.18
C THR A 14 11.46 -14.90 -1.30
N ILE A 15 10.20 -14.62 -1.60
CA ILE A 15 9.71 -14.25 -2.92
C ILE A 15 9.74 -12.72 -2.96
N ALA A 16 10.58 -12.18 -3.83
CA ALA A 16 10.83 -10.75 -3.89
C ALA A 16 9.61 -9.96 -4.36
N ARG A 17 9.48 -8.73 -3.88
CA ARG A 17 8.59 -7.71 -4.43
C ARG A 17 8.77 -7.62 -5.95
N GLY A 18 7.67 -7.37 -6.67
CA GLY A 18 7.70 -7.26 -8.14
C GLY A 18 7.70 -8.59 -8.87
N THR A 19 7.69 -9.73 -8.15
CA THR A 19 7.57 -11.05 -8.78
C THR A 19 6.30 -11.11 -9.60
N GLU A 20 6.43 -11.52 -10.87
CA GLU A 20 5.31 -11.65 -11.79
C GLU A 20 4.51 -12.92 -11.49
N LEU A 21 3.18 -12.76 -11.54
CA LEU A 21 2.21 -13.82 -11.35
C LEU A 21 1.23 -13.82 -12.51
N THR A 22 0.86 -15.01 -12.98
CA THR A 22 -0.04 -15.18 -14.11
C THR A 22 -1.30 -15.92 -13.66
N SER A 23 -2.47 -15.45 -14.09
CA SER A 23 -3.75 -16.11 -13.82
C SER A 23 -4.03 -17.26 -14.79
N GLN A 24 -5.07 -18.02 -14.48
CA GLN A 24 -5.75 -18.83 -15.48
C GLN A 24 -6.24 -17.91 -16.65
N PRO A 25 -6.30 -18.43 -17.89
CA PRO A 25 -6.82 -17.66 -19.00
C PRO A 25 -8.28 -17.24 -18.79
N VAL A 26 -8.60 -16.00 -19.11
CA VAL A 26 -9.96 -15.45 -19.16
C VAL A 26 -10.16 -14.71 -20.47
N ARG A 27 -11.25 -14.98 -21.17
CA ARG A 27 -11.57 -14.39 -22.48
C ARG A 27 -10.38 -14.45 -23.47
N GLY A 28 -9.69 -15.61 -23.52
CA GLY A 28 -8.59 -15.87 -24.44
C GLY A 28 -7.22 -15.32 -24.03
N GLY A 29 -7.06 -14.80 -22.83
CA GLY A 29 -5.76 -14.34 -22.32
C GLY A 29 -5.62 -14.47 -20.82
N ALA A 30 -4.40 -14.70 -20.34
CA ALA A 30 -4.10 -14.66 -18.91
C ALA A 30 -3.89 -13.22 -18.44
N CYS A 31 -4.33 -12.92 -17.23
CA CYS A 31 -4.02 -11.67 -16.55
C CYS A 31 -2.67 -11.79 -15.84
N ARG A 32 -1.87 -10.74 -15.93
CA ARG A 32 -0.54 -10.67 -15.32
C ARG A 32 -0.58 -9.72 -14.13
N PHE A 33 -0.03 -10.17 -13.02
CA PHE A 33 0.06 -9.39 -11.79
C PHE A 33 1.51 -9.33 -11.32
N ARG A 34 1.81 -8.45 -10.39
CA ARG A 34 3.07 -8.44 -9.66
C ARG A 34 2.82 -8.34 -8.16
N SER A 35 3.67 -8.97 -7.36
CA SER A 35 3.63 -8.85 -5.90
C SER A 35 4.07 -7.45 -5.45
N VAL A 36 3.47 -6.98 -4.34
CA VAL A 36 3.75 -5.63 -3.79
C VAL A 36 4.73 -5.69 -2.63
N TYR A 37 4.66 -6.74 -1.81
CA TYR A 37 5.57 -6.95 -0.69
C TYR A 37 6.46 -8.15 -0.92
N ASP A 38 7.63 -8.17 -0.29
CA ASP A 38 8.39 -9.38 -0.11
C ASP A 38 7.57 -10.38 0.69
N VAL A 39 7.54 -11.63 0.23
CA VAL A 39 6.85 -12.71 0.91
C VAL A 39 7.85 -13.72 1.41
N THR A 40 8.06 -13.75 2.72
CA THR A 40 8.94 -14.74 3.34
C THR A 40 8.14 -15.96 3.76
N LEU A 41 8.48 -17.10 3.17
CA LEU A 41 7.96 -18.41 3.50
C LEU A 41 8.91 -19.07 4.50
N ALA A 42 8.40 -19.44 5.66
CA ALA A 42 9.16 -20.07 6.74
C ALA A 42 8.36 -21.19 7.38
N ALA A 43 9.07 -22.09 8.07
CA ALA A 43 8.45 -23.20 8.81
C ALA A 43 7.87 -22.72 10.15
N VAL A 44 6.88 -21.84 10.09
CA VAL A 44 6.15 -21.25 11.22
C VAL A 44 4.67 -21.14 10.87
N GLN A 45 3.82 -21.28 11.87
CA GLN A 45 2.37 -21.09 11.73
C GLN A 45 1.80 -20.27 12.88
N VAL A 46 0.68 -19.60 12.63
CA VAL A 46 -0.20 -19.07 13.67
C VAL A 46 -1.11 -20.22 14.10
N SER A 47 -0.81 -20.83 15.25
CA SER A 47 -1.52 -22.02 15.70
C SER A 47 -2.81 -21.69 16.46
N ASN A 48 -2.84 -20.54 17.16
CA ASN A 48 -4.01 -20.11 17.91
C ASN A 48 -4.10 -18.59 17.97
N VAL A 49 -5.33 -18.04 17.92
CA VAL A 49 -5.65 -16.65 18.18
C VAL A 49 -6.96 -16.61 18.96
N VAL A 50 -6.93 -16.02 20.14
CA VAL A 50 -8.10 -15.94 21.02
C VAL A 50 -8.13 -14.58 21.70
N TYR A 51 -9.31 -13.99 21.78
CA TYR A 51 -9.58 -12.81 22.59
C TYR A 51 -10.28 -13.21 23.89
N HIS A 52 -9.86 -12.62 24.98
CA HIS A 52 -10.47 -12.74 26.31
C HIS A 52 -10.89 -11.37 26.80
N SER A 53 -12.14 -11.20 27.17
CA SER A 53 -12.68 -9.98 27.76
C SER A 53 -12.22 -9.73 29.19
N VAL A 54 -11.51 -10.70 29.80
CA VAL A 54 -10.85 -10.61 31.11
C VAL A 54 -9.41 -11.06 30.94
N VAL A 55 -8.48 -10.32 31.54
CA VAL A 55 -7.05 -10.66 31.47
C VAL A 55 -6.70 -11.64 32.58
N ASN A 56 -6.43 -12.90 32.21
CA ASN A 56 -5.97 -13.94 33.13
C ASN A 56 -4.44 -14.04 33.09
N ALA A 57 -3.75 -13.07 33.68
CA ALA A 57 -2.29 -13.06 33.74
C ALA A 57 -1.76 -13.76 35.01
N PRO A 58 -0.55 -14.35 34.96
CA PRO A 58 0.11 -14.85 36.15
C PRO A 58 0.43 -13.70 37.12
N ALA A 59 0.43 -13.99 38.41
CA ALA A 59 0.61 -12.98 39.47
C ALA A 59 1.90 -12.13 39.37
N GLN A 60 2.91 -12.64 38.65
CA GLN A 60 4.19 -11.96 38.41
C GLN A 60 4.14 -10.92 37.28
N ALA A 61 3.10 -10.95 36.42
CA ALA A 61 2.96 -10.02 35.31
C ALA A 61 2.40 -8.68 35.78
N SER A 62 3.17 -7.61 35.62
CA SER A 62 2.72 -6.26 35.93
C SER A 62 1.80 -5.74 34.82
N LEU A 63 0.50 -5.89 35.00
CA LEU A 63 -0.49 -5.41 34.03
C LEU A 63 -0.68 -3.89 34.09
N PRO A 64 -1.04 -3.25 32.98
CA PRO A 64 -1.56 -1.88 32.98
C PRO A 64 -2.78 -1.77 33.91
N ARG A 65 -2.88 -0.66 34.67
CA ARG A 65 -3.96 -0.48 35.67
C ARG A 65 -5.38 -0.57 35.09
N ASN A 66 -5.54 -0.21 33.82
CA ASN A 66 -6.83 -0.17 33.13
C ASN A 66 -6.98 -1.30 32.11
N ALA A 67 -6.35 -2.45 32.34
CA ALA A 67 -6.47 -3.60 31.45
C ALA A 67 -7.91 -4.12 31.41
N THR A 68 -8.49 -4.17 30.20
CA THR A 68 -9.90 -4.55 29.97
C THR A 68 -10.06 -5.84 29.16
N GLY A 69 -9.01 -6.34 28.53
CA GLY A 69 -9.03 -7.56 27.74
C GLY A 69 -7.65 -7.94 27.21
N CYS A 70 -7.56 -9.12 26.62
CA CYS A 70 -6.30 -9.64 26.08
C CYS A 70 -6.53 -10.39 24.78
N LEU A 71 -5.78 -10.06 23.73
CA LEU A 71 -5.68 -10.85 22.51
C LEU A 71 -4.41 -11.68 22.58
N SER A 72 -4.56 -13.00 22.55
CA SER A 72 -3.46 -13.95 22.60
C SER A 72 -3.21 -14.56 21.22
N VAL A 73 -1.99 -14.42 20.70
CA VAL A 73 -1.57 -14.94 19.39
C VAL A 73 -0.45 -15.93 19.61
N THR A 74 -0.67 -17.21 19.26
CA THR A 74 0.33 -18.27 19.40
C THR A 74 0.99 -18.56 18.06
N LEU A 75 2.32 -18.43 18.06
CA LEU A 75 3.19 -18.80 16.94
C LEU A 75 3.90 -20.11 17.28
N GLU A 76 3.98 -21.01 16.31
CA GLU A 76 4.59 -22.32 16.48
C GLU A 76 5.50 -22.66 15.31
N ALA A 77 6.72 -23.11 15.60
CA ALA A 77 7.63 -23.66 14.61
C ALA A 77 7.11 -25.02 14.11
N THR A 78 7.16 -25.23 12.79
CA THR A 78 6.64 -26.43 12.14
C THR A 78 7.74 -27.26 11.49
N GLY A 79 7.47 -28.55 11.26
CA GLY A 79 8.37 -29.46 10.54
C GLY A 79 9.72 -29.62 11.25
N GLU A 80 10.79 -29.44 10.49
CA GLU A 80 12.16 -29.61 10.97
C GLU A 80 12.68 -28.42 11.77
N GLN A 81 11.99 -27.29 11.75
CA GLN A 81 12.35 -26.11 12.55
C GLN A 81 12.12 -26.40 14.04
N LYS A 82 13.20 -26.51 14.78
CA LYS A 82 13.16 -26.90 16.20
C LYS A 82 12.90 -25.72 17.15
N SER A 83 13.21 -24.49 16.72
CA SER A 83 13.13 -23.31 17.58
C SER A 83 12.80 -22.03 16.82
N LEU A 84 11.88 -21.24 17.40
CA LEU A 84 11.60 -19.88 16.93
C LEU A 84 12.78 -18.93 17.16
N GLY A 85 13.60 -19.15 18.19
CA GLY A 85 14.82 -18.38 18.42
C GLY A 85 15.80 -18.49 17.27
N THR A 86 16.01 -19.70 16.73
CA THR A 86 16.85 -19.91 15.53
C THR A 86 16.23 -19.24 14.29
N LEU A 87 14.91 -19.30 14.15
CA LEU A 87 14.21 -18.62 13.06
C LEU A 87 14.38 -17.11 13.12
N ALA A 88 14.29 -16.51 14.30
CA ALA A 88 14.41 -15.06 14.52
C ALA A 88 15.79 -14.50 14.13
N LEU A 89 16.85 -15.32 14.12
CA LEU A 89 18.17 -14.91 13.65
C LEU A 89 18.21 -14.64 12.14
N THR A 90 17.34 -15.30 11.38
CA THR A 90 17.25 -15.17 9.92
C THR A 90 16.00 -14.42 9.46
N LEU A 91 14.97 -14.36 10.31
CA LEU A 91 13.71 -13.68 10.06
C LEU A 91 13.33 -12.84 11.28
N ALA A 92 13.86 -11.61 11.35
CA ALA A 92 13.64 -10.70 12.48
C ALA A 92 12.17 -10.28 12.61
N ARG A 93 11.45 -10.14 11.49
CA ARG A 93 10.04 -9.74 11.43
C ARG A 93 9.21 -10.77 10.68
N LEU A 94 8.06 -11.09 11.25
CA LEU A 94 7.08 -12.01 10.65
C LEU A 94 5.86 -11.21 10.21
N ARG A 95 5.64 -11.08 8.90
CA ARG A 95 4.50 -10.37 8.33
C ARG A 95 3.26 -11.24 8.34
N THR A 96 2.18 -10.72 8.91
CA THR A 96 0.86 -11.34 8.96
C THR A 96 -0.16 -10.46 8.27
N PHE A 97 -1.18 -11.06 7.67
CA PHE A 97 -2.33 -10.40 7.07
C PHE A 97 -3.58 -10.70 7.88
N ILE A 98 -4.35 -9.67 8.19
CA ILE A 98 -5.65 -9.79 8.85
C ILE A 98 -6.69 -10.18 7.80
N ASP A 99 -7.06 -11.48 7.77
CA ASP A 99 -8.04 -12.04 6.84
C ASP A 99 -9.36 -12.27 7.57
N ALA A 100 -10.24 -11.31 7.48
CA ALA A 100 -11.56 -11.35 8.10
C ALA A 100 -12.57 -10.54 7.28
N GLU A 101 -13.83 -10.59 7.66
CA GLU A 101 -14.82 -9.65 7.19
C GLU A 101 -14.47 -8.21 7.59
N PRO A 102 -14.86 -7.20 6.82
CA PRO A 102 -14.44 -5.82 7.06
C PRO A 102 -14.63 -5.34 8.50
N SER A 103 -15.75 -5.65 9.15
CA SER A 103 -16.02 -5.22 10.54
C SER A 103 -15.05 -5.86 11.55
N LEU A 104 -14.77 -7.17 11.43
CA LEU A 104 -13.81 -7.85 12.30
C LEU A 104 -12.38 -7.44 11.97
N ALA A 105 -12.04 -7.30 10.68
CA ALA A 105 -10.69 -6.92 10.26
C ALA A 105 -10.30 -5.55 10.81
N THR A 106 -11.20 -4.57 10.71
CA THR A 106 -10.97 -3.22 11.22
C THR A 106 -10.95 -3.18 12.75
N ALA A 107 -11.87 -3.89 13.42
CA ALA A 107 -11.88 -4.01 14.88
C ALA A 107 -10.58 -4.65 15.41
N LEU A 108 -10.08 -5.69 14.72
CA LEU A 108 -8.83 -6.37 15.09
C LEU A 108 -7.61 -5.46 14.86
N ALA A 109 -7.53 -4.76 13.73
CA ALA A 109 -6.46 -3.80 13.46
C ALA A 109 -6.44 -2.66 14.49
N ASP A 110 -7.59 -2.07 14.77
CA ASP A 110 -7.71 -0.99 15.76
C ASP A 110 -7.41 -1.49 17.18
N ALA A 111 -7.82 -2.72 17.54
CA ALA A 111 -7.49 -3.35 18.81
C ALA A 111 -5.97 -3.55 18.95
N ILE A 112 -5.30 -4.07 17.91
CA ILE A 112 -3.84 -4.29 17.90
C ILE A 112 -3.08 -2.97 18.07
N PHE A 113 -3.45 -1.92 17.34
CA PHE A 113 -2.62 -0.72 17.25
C PHE A 113 -3.08 0.45 18.13
N LEU A 114 -4.36 0.54 18.50
CA LEU A 114 -4.89 1.64 19.31
C LEU A 114 -5.22 1.23 20.74
N LYS A 115 -5.54 -0.04 20.98
CA LYS A 115 -6.01 -0.49 22.30
C LYS A 115 -4.98 -1.33 23.05
N THR A 116 -3.92 -1.83 22.41
CA THR A 116 -2.85 -2.59 23.08
C THR A 116 -1.97 -1.65 23.87
N ALA A 117 -1.99 -1.80 25.20
CA ALA A 117 -1.20 -1.01 26.14
C ALA A 117 0.12 -1.69 26.53
N ALA A 118 0.17 -3.02 26.49
CA ALA A 118 1.38 -3.81 26.77
C ALA A 118 1.34 -5.13 26.01
N VAL A 119 2.51 -5.61 25.61
CA VAL A 119 2.67 -6.92 24.97
C VAL A 119 3.56 -7.79 25.86
N PHE A 120 3.07 -8.97 26.22
CA PHE A 120 3.85 -9.97 26.91
C PHE A 120 4.07 -11.16 26.01
N VAL A 121 5.19 -11.84 26.22
CA VAL A 121 5.50 -13.09 25.54
C VAL A 121 5.60 -14.22 26.54
N GLU A 122 4.98 -15.34 26.22
CA GLU A 122 4.97 -16.58 27.00
C GLU A 122 5.54 -17.72 26.17
N PRO A 123 6.66 -18.35 26.56
CA PRO A 123 7.19 -19.53 25.90
C PRO A 123 6.42 -20.78 26.30
N GLU A 124 6.05 -21.61 25.32
CA GLU A 124 5.55 -22.98 25.50
C GLU A 124 4.43 -23.15 26.54
N ARG A 125 3.58 -22.12 26.69
CA ARG A 125 2.49 -22.09 27.69
C ARG A 125 2.99 -22.32 29.12
N SER A 126 4.16 -21.77 29.44
CA SER A 126 4.84 -21.98 30.72
C SER A 126 4.20 -21.26 31.92
N GLY A 127 3.22 -20.41 31.70
CA GLY A 127 2.66 -19.53 32.72
C GLY A 127 3.59 -18.37 33.10
N LYS A 128 4.68 -18.13 32.36
CA LYS A 128 5.61 -17.02 32.59
C LYS A 128 5.45 -15.99 31.50
N TRP A 129 4.89 -14.84 31.85
CA TRP A 129 4.72 -13.72 30.93
C TRP A 129 5.88 -12.74 31.10
N THR A 130 6.64 -12.53 30.03
CA THR A 130 7.74 -11.55 30.00
C THR A 130 7.30 -10.34 29.20
N LEU A 131 7.41 -9.15 29.77
CA LEU A 131 7.08 -7.89 29.08
C LEU A 131 8.04 -7.66 27.90
N VAL A 132 7.49 -7.45 26.70
CA VAL A 132 8.27 -7.05 25.53
C VAL A 132 8.52 -5.55 25.60
N GLN A 133 9.79 -5.16 25.60
CA GLN A 133 10.19 -3.75 25.64
C GLN A 133 10.10 -3.14 24.24
N GLY A 134 9.56 -1.94 24.14
CA GLY A 134 9.37 -1.23 22.87
C GLY A 134 8.20 -1.77 22.05
N GLU A 135 8.23 -1.49 20.75
CA GLU A 135 7.15 -1.89 19.83
C GLU A 135 7.37 -3.33 19.36
N ALA A 136 6.46 -4.24 19.73
CA ALA A 136 6.47 -5.63 19.28
C ALA A 136 5.74 -5.85 17.96
N LEU A 137 4.88 -4.91 17.58
CA LEU A 137 4.00 -4.98 16.42
C LEU A 137 4.08 -3.67 15.62
N HIS A 138 4.29 -3.79 14.32
CA HIS A 138 4.41 -2.63 13.44
C HIS A 138 3.33 -2.69 12.35
N PRO A 139 2.62 -1.58 12.10
CA PRO A 139 1.69 -1.50 10.98
C PRO A 139 2.46 -1.42 9.66
N VAL A 140 1.91 -2.00 8.61
CA VAL A 140 2.50 -2.09 7.28
C VAL A 140 1.64 -1.31 6.28
N GLY A 141 2.26 -0.82 5.22
CA GLY A 141 1.55 -0.20 4.10
C GLY A 141 1.74 1.31 3.99
N PHE A 142 2.39 1.94 4.96
CA PHE A 142 2.51 3.41 5.03
C PHE A 142 3.81 3.94 4.41
N GLU A 143 4.89 3.17 4.49
CA GLU A 143 6.20 3.57 4.00
C GLU A 143 6.25 3.59 2.46
N GLU A 144 7.21 4.31 1.89
CA GLU A 144 7.40 4.36 0.44
C GLU A 144 7.71 2.98 -0.15
N ALA A 145 8.50 2.18 0.56
CA ALA A 145 8.79 0.80 0.19
C ALA A 145 7.56 -0.10 0.12
N ASP A 146 6.46 0.27 0.79
CA ASP A 146 5.19 -0.45 0.77
C ASP A 146 4.23 0.03 -0.34
N ALA A 147 4.65 0.94 -1.23
CA ALA A 147 3.78 1.50 -2.27
C ALA A 147 3.21 0.40 -3.19
N LEU A 148 1.90 0.45 -3.48
CA LEU A 148 1.27 -0.42 -4.48
C LEU A 148 1.84 -0.14 -5.88
N ILE A 149 1.93 1.15 -6.21
CA ILE A 149 2.49 1.65 -7.47
C ILE A 149 3.58 2.65 -7.11
N GLU A 150 4.76 2.44 -7.64
CA GLU A 150 5.86 3.39 -7.49
C GLU A 150 5.51 4.68 -8.22
N LEU A 151 5.56 5.79 -7.50
CA LEU A 151 5.36 7.10 -8.12
C LEU A 151 6.64 7.52 -8.84
N PRO A 152 6.53 8.08 -10.05
CA PRO A 152 7.68 8.69 -10.71
C PRO A 152 8.19 9.88 -9.87
N ALA A 153 9.49 10.16 -9.93
CA ALA A 153 10.14 11.23 -9.15
C ALA A 153 9.48 12.63 -9.31
N ARG A 154 8.80 12.86 -10.44
CA ARG A 154 8.01 14.07 -10.71
C ARG A 154 6.65 14.15 -10.01
N SER A 155 6.18 13.05 -9.41
CA SER A 155 4.91 13.02 -8.69
C SER A 155 5.10 13.42 -7.24
N HIS A 156 4.16 14.21 -6.71
CA HIS A 156 4.19 14.58 -5.31
C HIS A 156 3.71 13.39 -4.43
N PRO A 157 4.43 13.04 -3.35
CA PRO A 157 4.11 11.87 -2.50
C PRO A 157 2.73 11.95 -1.83
N ALA A 158 2.14 13.16 -1.69
CA ALA A 158 0.80 13.35 -1.13
C ALA A 158 -0.29 12.54 -1.86
N TYR A 159 -0.11 12.28 -3.16
CA TYR A 159 -1.11 11.55 -3.94
C TYR A 159 -1.18 10.05 -3.60
N ARG A 160 -0.10 9.47 -3.08
CA ARG A 160 0.03 8.03 -2.91
C ARG A 160 -0.90 7.45 -1.85
N LEU A 161 -0.70 7.82 -0.59
CA LEU A 161 -1.39 7.16 0.53
C LEU A 161 -2.90 7.35 0.50
N LEU A 162 -3.38 8.55 0.14
CA LEU A 162 -4.82 8.80 0.01
C LEU A 162 -5.43 7.97 -1.14
N SER A 163 -4.76 7.92 -2.30
CA SER A 163 -5.22 7.10 -3.43
C SER A 163 -5.28 5.62 -3.07
N GLU A 164 -4.23 5.10 -2.43
CA GLU A 164 -4.16 3.70 -2.00
C GLU A 164 -5.20 3.37 -0.92
N TYR A 165 -5.41 4.28 0.03
CA TYR A 165 -6.37 4.10 1.12
C TYR A 165 -7.81 3.95 0.61
N PHE A 166 -8.22 4.78 -0.33
CA PHE A 166 -9.57 4.70 -0.89
C PHE A 166 -9.72 3.62 -1.97
N ALA A 167 -8.65 3.33 -2.73
CA ALA A 167 -8.70 2.33 -3.79
C ALA A 167 -8.57 0.89 -3.28
N PHE A 168 -7.75 0.67 -2.25
CA PHE A 168 -7.47 -0.68 -1.74
C PHE A 168 -7.10 -0.65 -0.25
N PRO A 169 -8.07 -0.40 0.66
CA PRO A 169 -7.84 -0.28 2.10
C PRO A 169 -7.25 -1.55 2.73
N GLU A 170 -7.48 -2.73 2.16
CA GLU A 170 -6.92 -4.01 2.65
C GLU A 170 -5.40 -4.04 2.65
N LYS A 171 -4.74 -3.16 1.90
CA LYS A 171 -3.29 -2.96 1.95
C LYS A 171 -2.79 -2.67 3.37
N PHE A 172 -3.59 -2.02 4.19
CA PHE A 172 -3.23 -1.60 5.53
C PHE A 172 -3.59 -2.64 6.62
N ASN A 173 -4.12 -3.80 6.22
CA ASN A 173 -4.44 -4.90 7.12
C ASN A 173 -3.25 -5.84 7.37
N PHE A 174 -2.02 -5.37 7.15
CA PHE A 174 -0.82 -6.14 7.45
C PHE A 174 -0.18 -5.66 8.74
N VAL A 175 0.37 -6.64 9.47
CA VAL A 175 1.04 -6.44 10.76
C VAL A 175 2.36 -7.17 10.73
N ASP A 176 3.45 -6.47 10.99
CA ASP A 176 4.77 -7.07 11.21
C ASP A 176 4.97 -7.34 12.70
N ILE A 177 5.14 -8.61 13.05
CA ILE A 177 5.50 -9.07 14.41
C ILE A 177 7.03 -9.07 14.49
N ASP A 178 7.60 -8.30 15.42
CA ASP A 178 9.04 -8.27 15.68
C ASP A 178 9.44 -9.49 16.53
N LEU A 179 9.78 -10.59 15.84
CA LEU A 179 10.20 -11.83 16.49
C LEU A 179 11.53 -11.66 17.24
N ALA A 180 12.46 -10.90 16.67
CA ALA A 180 13.76 -10.68 17.31
C ALA A 180 13.60 -9.95 18.65
N ASN A 181 12.73 -8.95 18.71
CA ASN A 181 12.42 -8.24 19.95
C ASN A 181 11.63 -9.11 20.92
N ALA A 182 10.59 -9.81 20.45
CA ALA A 182 9.76 -10.69 21.29
C ALA A 182 10.57 -11.83 21.95
N LEU A 183 11.58 -12.34 21.24
CA LEU A 183 12.38 -13.49 21.71
C LEU A 183 13.67 -13.10 22.43
N ARG A 184 13.99 -11.79 22.53
CA ARG A 184 15.26 -11.28 23.05
C ARG A 184 15.63 -11.85 24.44
N HIS A 185 14.65 -12.05 25.30
CA HIS A 185 14.82 -12.50 26.68
C HIS A 185 14.27 -13.91 26.91
N ILE A 186 13.93 -14.62 25.82
CA ILE A 186 13.38 -15.97 25.87
C ILE A 186 14.39 -16.93 25.25
N GLY A 187 14.64 -18.01 25.95
CA GLY A 187 15.50 -19.07 25.43
C GLY A 187 14.96 -19.76 24.18
N SER A 188 15.63 -20.82 23.75
CA SER A 188 15.17 -21.66 22.64
C SER A 188 13.81 -22.28 22.98
N CYS A 189 12.79 -22.00 22.18
CA CYS A 189 11.44 -22.53 22.36
C CYS A 189 10.81 -22.86 21.00
N ARG A 190 9.90 -23.84 21.00
CA ARG A 190 9.17 -24.26 19.80
C ARG A 190 7.95 -23.37 19.53
N SER A 191 7.34 -22.87 20.57
CA SER A 191 6.17 -21.99 20.46
C SER A 191 6.25 -20.81 21.41
N ILE A 192 5.66 -19.69 21.00
CA ILE A 192 5.42 -18.52 21.86
C ILE A 192 3.98 -18.07 21.73
N THR A 193 3.44 -17.52 22.80
CA THR A 193 2.18 -16.79 22.78
C THR A 193 2.45 -15.32 23.08
N LEU A 194 2.05 -14.44 22.18
CA LEU A 194 2.05 -13.00 22.40
C LEU A 194 0.70 -12.63 23.01
N HIS A 195 0.73 -12.08 24.21
CA HIS A 195 -0.44 -11.57 24.93
C HIS A 195 -0.49 -10.04 24.80
N LEU A 196 -1.40 -9.57 23.95
CA LEU A 196 -1.66 -8.15 23.73
C LEU A 196 -2.69 -7.69 24.76
N VAL A 197 -2.22 -7.10 25.83
CA VAL A 197 -3.08 -6.59 26.91
C VAL A 197 -3.64 -5.24 26.48
N MET A 198 -4.96 -5.16 26.44
CA MET A 198 -5.72 -4.02 25.91
C MET A 198 -6.33 -3.17 27.01
N THR A 199 -6.53 -1.91 26.69
CA THR A 199 -7.26 -0.94 27.50
C THR A 199 -8.41 -0.32 26.70
N GLY A 200 -9.47 0.12 27.39
CA GLY A 200 -10.60 0.81 26.75
C GLY A 200 -11.52 -0.06 25.90
N VAL A 201 -11.39 -1.39 25.94
CA VAL A 201 -12.33 -2.33 25.31
C VAL A 201 -13.25 -2.90 26.41
N ARG A 202 -14.45 -2.36 26.53
CA ARG A 202 -15.43 -2.87 27.52
C ARG A 202 -15.95 -4.23 27.08
N ALA A 203 -16.12 -5.14 28.01
CA ALA A 203 -16.56 -6.51 27.76
C ALA A 203 -17.95 -6.58 27.07
N ASP A 204 -18.83 -5.64 27.34
CA ASP A 204 -20.18 -5.54 26.75
C ASP A 204 -20.21 -4.77 25.42
N SER A 205 -19.08 -4.25 24.95
CA SER A 205 -18.99 -3.43 23.75
C SER A 205 -19.17 -4.23 22.46
N PRO A 206 -19.66 -3.61 21.36
CA PRO A 206 -19.71 -4.25 20.05
C PRO A 206 -18.32 -4.73 19.58
N THR A 207 -17.27 -3.98 19.90
CA THR A 207 -15.88 -4.36 19.58
C THR A 207 -15.47 -5.65 20.26
N ALA A 208 -15.75 -5.81 21.56
CA ALA A 208 -15.45 -7.05 22.29
C ALA A 208 -16.16 -8.26 21.66
N ARG A 209 -17.45 -8.12 21.34
CA ARG A 209 -18.24 -9.20 20.67
C ARG A 209 -17.67 -9.58 19.31
N LEU A 210 -17.18 -8.62 18.52
CA LEU A 210 -16.50 -8.91 17.26
C LEU A 210 -15.19 -9.67 17.52
N LEU A 211 -14.39 -9.23 18.49
CA LEU A 211 -13.10 -9.86 18.83
C LEU A 211 -13.25 -11.28 19.40
N GLU A 212 -14.35 -11.60 20.06
CA GLU A 212 -14.65 -12.97 20.53
C GLU A 212 -14.74 -13.98 19.37
N GLY A 213 -15.08 -13.52 18.16
CA GLY A 213 -15.11 -14.36 16.95
C GLY A 213 -13.75 -14.61 16.30
N VAL A 214 -12.66 -14.06 16.84
CA VAL A 214 -11.34 -14.20 16.25
C VAL A 214 -10.78 -15.61 16.38
N SER A 215 -10.04 -16.05 15.37
CA SER A 215 -9.37 -17.35 15.34
C SER A 215 -8.05 -17.30 14.58
N SER A 216 -7.26 -18.36 14.61
CA SER A 216 -6.00 -18.45 13.84
C SER A 216 -6.19 -18.27 12.34
N ARG A 217 -7.40 -18.45 11.81
CA ARG A 217 -7.72 -18.22 10.39
C ARG A 217 -7.69 -16.74 10.00
N ASN A 218 -7.80 -15.86 10.99
CA ASN A 218 -7.85 -14.41 10.75
C ASN A 218 -6.46 -13.76 10.70
N LEU A 219 -5.39 -14.46 11.07
CA LEU A 219 -4.01 -14.01 10.91
C LEU A 219 -3.27 -14.96 9.98
N ARG A 220 -3.05 -14.53 8.73
CA ARG A 220 -2.42 -15.35 7.71
C ARG A 220 -0.99 -14.95 7.43
N LEU A 221 -0.13 -15.95 7.29
CA LEU A 221 1.25 -15.79 6.83
C LEU A 221 1.36 -15.95 5.31
N GLY A 222 2.44 -15.45 4.74
CA GLY A 222 2.75 -15.63 3.33
C GLY A 222 1.79 -14.91 2.38
N CYS A 223 1.26 -13.77 2.80
CA CYS A 223 0.36 -12.94 2.02
C CYS A 223 1.05 -11.66 1.50
N THR A 224 0.60 -11.18 0.36
CA THR A 224 1.01 -9.91 -0.23
C THR A 224 -0.14 -9.31 -1.04
N PRO A 225 -0.30 -7.99 -1.11
CA PRO A 225 -1.10 -7.39 -2.14
C PRO A 225 -0.53 -7.70 -3.52
N VAL A 226 -1.36 -7.79 -4.53
CA VAL A 226 -0.94 -7.93 -5.91
C VAL A 226 -1.61 -6.87 -6.77
N ILE A 227 -0.90 -6.35 -7.75
CA ILE A 227 -1.44 -5.37 -8.69
C ILE A 227 -1.37 -5.90 -10.11
N ASN A 228 -2.40 -5.62 -10.89
CA ASN A 228 -2.43 -5.90 -12.32
C ASN A 228 -1.70 -4.77 -13.06
N LEU A 229 -0.36 -4.85 -13.03
CA LEU A 229 0.52 -3.88 -13.67
C LEU A 229 1.82 -4.59 -14.07
N PHE A 230 2.13 -4.60 -15.36
CA PHE A 230 3.24 -5.39 -15.91
C PHE A 230 3.90 -4.69 -17.09
N LYS A 231 5.15 -5.04 -17.37
CA LYS A 231 5.90 -4.54 -18.50
C LYS A 231 5.48 -5.26 -19.77
N GLN A 232 5.33 -4.50 -20.86
CA GLN A 232 4.93 -4.98 -22.17
C GLN A 232 5.60 -4.15 -23.26
N ARG A 233 6.05 -4.76 -24.34
CA ARG A 233 6.47 -4.03 -25.54
C ARG A 233 5.26 -3.82 -26.42
N SER A 234 5.12 -2.62 -27.03
CA SER A 234 4.08 -2.35 -28.01
C SER A 234 4.31 -3.10 -29.32
N ASP A 235 3.27 -3.25 -30.11
CA ASP A 235 3.46 -3.54 -31.52
C ASP A 235 4.29 -2.42 -32.17
N PRO A 236 5.21 -2.75 -33.11
CA PRO A 236 6.03 -1.75 -33.80
C PRO A 236 5.18 -0.76 -34.59
N ILE A 237 5.50 0.52 -34.48
CA ILE A 237 4.79 1.58 -35.22
C ILE A 237 5.66 2.08 -36.36
N ARG A 238 5.20 1.90 -37.59
CA ARG A 238 5.87 2.49 -38.77
C ARG A 238 5.60 3.99 -38.82
N VAL A 239 6.66 4.77 -38.82
CA VAL A 239 6.57 6.22 -38.96
C VAL A 239 6.41 6.59 -40.43
N THR A 240 5.34 7.29 -40.75
CA THR A 240 5.04 7.70 -42.11
C THR A 240 5.15 9.20 -42.33
N HIS A 241 5.33 9.98 -41.23
CA HIS A 241 5.30 11.44 -41.22
C HIS A 241 4.02 12.08 -41.81
N ALA A 242 3.05 11.24 -42.23
CA ALA A 242 1.77 11.69 -42.74
C ALA A 242 0.70 11.84 -41.67
N ALA A 243 0.93 11.28 -40.48
CA ALA A 243 0.02 11.33 -39.33
C ALA A 243 0.59 12.18 -38.22
N ALA A 244 -0.26 13.04 -37.61
CA ALA A 244 0.12 13.88 -36.47
C ALA A 244 0.26 13.05 -35.17
N ALA A 245 -0.36 11.89 -35.10
CA ALA A 245 -0.29 10.99 -33.96
C ALA A 245 -0.48 9.52 -34.40
N TYR A 246 0.15 8.62 -33.68
CA TYR A 246 0.12 7.18 -33.93
C TYR A 246 -0.53 6.46 -32.75
N PRO A 247 -1.44 5.48 -32.96
CA PRO A 247 -1.97 4.69 -31.88
C PRO A 247 -0.88 3.76 -31.30
N VAL A 248 -0.75 3.76 -29.98
CA VAL A 248 0.15 2.86 -29.26
C VAL A 248 -0.64 1.65 -28.80
N VAL A 249 -0.37 0.49 -29.39
CA VAL A 249 -1.10 -0.75 -29.13
C VAL A 249 -0.15 -1.77 -28.51
N ALA A 250 -0.53 -2.30 -27.36
CA ALA A 250 0.30 -3.28 -26.63
C ALA A 250 0.34 -4.64 -27.33
N ASP A 251 -0.76 -5.09 -27.92
CA ASP A 251 -0.91 -6.33 -28.71
C ASP A 251 -2.17 -6.18 -29.57
N ALA A 252 -2.02 -5.97 -30.86
CA ALA A 252 -3.13 -5.77 -31.79
C ALA A 252 -4.06 -7.00 -31.92
N ARG A 253 -3.56 -8.20 -31.63
CA ARG A 253 -4.36 -9.44 -31.69
C ARG A 253 -5.41 -9.47 -30.57
N ARG A 254 -5.13 -8.77 -29.45
CA ARG A 254 -5.97 -8.75 -28.24
C ARG A 254 -6.01 -7.36 -27.60
N ALA A 255 -6.07 -6.31 -28.42
CA ALA A 255 -6.00 -4.93 -27.97
C ALA A 255 -6.96 -4.62 -26.81
N PHE A 256 -8.18 -5.16 -26.86
CA PHE A 256 -9.20 -5.01 -25.81
C PHE A 256 -8.77 -5.56 -24.43
N GLY A 257 -7.78 -6.45 -24.39
CA GLY A 257 -7.26 -7.07 -23.16
C GLY A 257 -6.16 -6.26 -22.49
N PHE A 258 -5.75 -5.13 -23.07
CA PHE A 258 -4.67 -4.29 -22.57
C PHE A 258 -5.09 -2.83 -22.46
N GLU A 259 -4.56 -2.15 -21.47
CA GLU A 259 -4.62 -0.70 -21.33
C GLU A 259 -3.23 -0.18 -21.01
N VAL A 260 -2.76 0.80 -21.76
CA VAL A 260 -1.48 1.44 -21.52
C VAL A 260 -1.59 2.32 -20.26
N TYR A 261 -0.86 1.97 -19.21
CA TYR A 261 -0.75 2.76 -17.99
C TYR A 261 0.30 3.87 -18.17
N SER A 262 1.48 3.51 -18.67
CA SER A 262 2.56 4.46 -18.97
C SER A 262 3.36 4.01 -20.19
N ILE A 263 3.93 5.00 -20.88
CA ILE A 263 4.99 4.80 -21.87
C ILE A 263 6.31 4.98 -21.12
N ASP A 264 7.14 3.95 -21.11
CA ASP A 264 8.36 3.92 -20.33
C ASP A 264 9.58 4.36 -21.13
N SER A 265 9.65 3.94 -22.42
CA SER A 265 10.66 4.41 -23.38
C SER A 265 10.11 4.43 -24.80
N VAL A 266 10.62 5.35 -25.63
CA VAL A 266 10.31 5.43 -27.06
C VAL A 266 11.63 5.50 -27.80
N LYS A 267 11.86 4.53 -28.71
CA LYS A 267 13.07 4.43 -29.53
C LYS A 267 12.71 4.32 -31.00
N LEU A 268 13.32 5.16 -31.80
CA LEU A 268 13.28 5.04 -33.25
C LEU A 268 14.38 4.10 -33.70
N VAL A 269 14.00 3.08 -34.43
CA VAL A 269 14.90 2.10 -35.03
C VAL A 269 15.08 2.47 -36.49
N LYS A 270 16.32 2.80 -36.89
CA LYS A 270 16.72 3.06 -38.26
C LYS A 270 17.58 1.92 -38.73
N GLN A 271 17.22 1.30 -39.84
CA GLN A 271 18.10 0.33 -40.51
C GLN A 271 19.16 1.09 -41.29
N THR A 272 20.42 0.90 -40.92
CA THR A 272 21.57 1.44 -41.64
C THR A 272 22.39 0.32 -42.27
N ALA A 273 23.28 0.64 -43.19
CA ALA A 273 24.16 -0.34 -43.83
C ALA A 273 25.10 -1.05 -42.82
N GLU A 274 25.32 -0.45 -41.65
CA GLU A 274 26.18 -0.95 -40.57
C GLU A 274 25.41 -1.69 -39.47
N GLY A 275 24.05 -1.76 -39.57
CA GLY A 275 23.18 -2.37 -38.56
C GLY A 275 22.06 -1.43 -38.11
N ASP A 276 21.32 -1.84 -37.05
CA ASP A 276 20.25 -1.05 -36.49
C ASP A 276 20.80 0.08 -35.62
N ALA A 277 20.47 1.32 -35.95
CA ALA A 277 20.72 2.49 -35.12
C ALA A 277 19.47 2.84 -34.30
N TYR A 278 19.68 3.20 -33.02
CA TYR A 278 18.61 3.54 -32.10
C TYR A 278 18.72 5.01 -31.71
N ILE A 279 17.62 5.75 -31.89
CA ILE A 279 17.49 7.14 -31.42
C ILE A 279 16.43 7.15 -30.32
N GLU A 280 16.80 7.57 -29.12
CA GLU A 280 15.87 7.65 -28.00
C GLU A 280 15.14 9.01 -28.00
N PHE A 281 13.81 8.94 -27.92
CA PHE A 281 12.95 10.10 -27.78
C PHE A 281 12.64 10.36 -26.30
N ARG A 282 12.80 11.59 -25.85
CA ARG A 282 12.50 12.02 -24.49
C ARG A 282 11.03 12.46 -24.36
N PRO A 283 10.40 12.29 -23.19
CA PRO A 283 9.05 12.82 -23.01
C PRO A 283 9.09 14.37 -23.03
N PHE A 284 8.19 14.97 -23.80
CA PHE A 284 8.12 16.44 -23.95
C PHE A 284 7.92 17.21 -22.63
N TYR A 285 7.33 16.56 -21.63
CA TYR A 285 7.13 17.10 -20.29
C TYR A 285 8.33 16.86 -19.34
N SER A 286 9.51 16.49 -19.86
CA SER A 286 10.72 16.38 -19.05
C SER A 286 11.18 17.73 -18.53
N LEU A 287 11.64 17.78 -17.27
CA LEU A 287 12.25 18.99 -16.69
C LEU A 287 13.65 19.29 -17.26
N HIS A 288 14.23 18.36 -18.03
CA HIS A 288 15.59 18.42 -18.56
C HIS A 288 15.67 18.94 -19.99
N HIS A 289 14.75 19.82 -20.39
CA HIS A 289 14.83 20.50 -21.67
C HIS A 289 16.05 21.42 -21.73
N GLY A 290 16.87 21.27 -22.78
CA GLY A 290 18.00 22.16 -23.04
C GLY A 290 19.26 21.89 -22.21
N GLU A 291 19.34 20.83 -21.42
CA GLU A 291 20.57 20.47 -20.67
C GLU A 291 21.72 20.01 -21.57
N HIS A 292 21.45 19.58 -22.79
CA HIS A 292 22.44 19.13 -23.78
C HIS A 292 22.23 19.83 -25.13
N PRO A 293 22.68 21.09 -25.28
CA PRO A 293 22.38 21.90 -26.47
C PRO A 293 23.07 21.45 -27.77
N LYS A 294 23.80 20.33 -27.77
CA LYS A 294 24.53 19.81 -28.95
C LYS A 294 23.98 18.52 -29.52
N GLU A 295 22.97 17.90 -28.88
CA GLU A 295 22.32 16.69 -29.40
C GLU A 295 20.95 17.07 -29.98
N ALA A 296 20.62 16.50 -31.14
CA ALA A 296 19.30 16.65 -31.75
C ALA A 296 18.21 16.28 -30.73
N GLU A 297 17.33 17.22 -30.45
CA GLU A 297 16.31 17.04 -29.42
C GLU A 297 15.07 16.35 -30.02
N HIS A 298 14.94 15.05 -29.74
CA HIS A 298 13.81 14.24 -30.16
C HIS A 298 12.85 14.06 -28.99
N TYR A 299 11.61 14.46 -29.15
CA TYR A 299 10.59 14.40 -28.10
C TYR A 299 9.36 13.62 -28.53
N TRP A 300 8.68 13.04 -27.55
CA TRP A 300 7.35 12.45 -27.73
C TRP A 300 6.35 13.05 -26.75
N PHE A 301 5.10 13.07 -27.17
CA PHE A 301 3.96 13.46 -26.36
C PHE A 301 2.86 12.41 -26.54
N ALA A 302 2.26 11.99 -25.43
CA ALA A 302 1.15 11.03 -25.45
C ALA A 302 -0.13 11.65 -24.89
N ARG A 303 -1.24 11.29 -25.51
CA ARG A 303 -2.58 11.61 -25.00
C ARG A 303 -3.47 10.38 -25.04
N ARG A 304 -4.47 10.35 -24.18
CA ARG A 304 -5.53 9.37 -24.17
C ARG A 304 -6.77 9.96 -24.80
N ASN A 305 -7.35 9.24 -25.74
CA ASN A 305 -8.60 9.58 -26.40
C ASN A 305 -9.76 8.78 -25.76
N GLU A 306 -10.62 9.44 -25.00
CA GLU A 306 -11.69 8.78 -24.26
C GLU A 306 -12.80 8.23 -25.18
N LEU A 307 -13.03 8.82 -26.34
CA LEU A 307 -14.01 8.30 -27.31
C LEU A 307 -13.50 7.01 -27.93
N VAL A 308 -12.21 6.94 -28.23
CA VAL A 308 -11.58 5.71 -28.73
C VAL A 308 -11.57 4.64 -27.65
N ALA A 309 -11.29 5.02 -26.39
CA ALA A 309 -11.34 4.09 -25.26
C ALA A 309 -12.68 3.36 -25.12
N GLN A 310 -13.78 4.05 -25.44
CA GLN A 310 -15.13 3.48 -25.38
C GLN A 310 -15.46 2.62 -26.62
N ARG A 311 -15.04 3.05 -27.82
CA ARG A 311 -15.43 2.40 -29.09
C ARG A 311 -14.46 1.32 -29.53
N SER A 312 -13.18 1.52 -29.29
CA SER A 312 -12.08 0.64 -29.73
C SER A 312 -11.05 0.50 -28.60
N PRO A 313 -11.37 -0.21 -27.51
CA PRO A 313 -10.49 -0.38 -26.37
C PRO A 313 -9.14 -0.98 -26.79
N GLY A 314 -8.05 -0.39 -26.31
CA GLY A 314 -6.66 -0.74 -26.62
C GLY A 314 -5.99 0.15 -27.65
N TYR A 315 -6.76 1.03 -28.33
CA TYR A 315 -6.26 2.00 -29.32
C TYR A 315 -6.33 3.45 -28.81
N GLU A 316 -6.74 3.66 -27.58
CA GLU A 316 -6.98 4.98 -27.00
C GLU A 316 -5.74 5.80 -26.68
N THR A 317 -4.57 5.19 -26.62
CA THR A 317 -3.31 5.91 -26.37
C THR A 317 -2.71 6.30 -27.70
N GLU A 318 -2.57 7.60 -27.92
CA GLU A 318 -2.00 8.20 -29.12
C GLU A 318 -0.66 8.85 -28.78
N LEU A 319 0.36 8.58 -29.59
CA LEU A 319 1.71 9.14 -29.47
C LEU A 319 1.98 10.11 -30.62
N SER A 320 2.39 11.31 -30.30
CA SER A 320 2.95 12.27 -31.26
C SER A 320 4.46 12.39 -31.01
N ILE A 321 5.23 12.45 -32.09
CA ILE A 321 6.68 12.67 -32.04
C ILE A 321 7.00 14.07 -32.57
N VAL A 322 7.99 14.69 -31.95
CA VAL A 322 8.54 15.98 -32.36
C VAL A 322 10.02 15.76 -32.60
N ASP A 323 10.42 15.97 -33.84
CA ASP A 323 11.81 15.91 -34.29
C ASP A 323 12.21 17.30 -34.78
N ILE A 324 13.18 17.92 -34.15
CA ILE A 324 13.62 19.27 -34.50
C ILE A 324 14.49 19.26 -35.75
N ASP A 325 15.16 18.13 -36.01
CA ASP A 325 16.03 17.97 -37.18
C ASP A 325 15.30 17.32 -38.38
N PHE A 326 14.00 17.51 -38.47
CA PHE A 326 13.16 16.92 -39.52
C PHE A 326 13.72 17.18 -40.92
N GLN A 327 14.26 16.14 -41.56
CA GLN A 327 14.68 16.12 -42.97
C GLN A 327 13.71 15.27 -43.78
N PRO A 328 12.68 15.86 -44.41
CA PRO A 328 11.62 15.11 -45.11
C PRO A 328 12.08 14.43 -46.42
N SER A 329 13.32 14.56 -46.81
CA SER A 329 13.80 14.22 -48.16
C SER A 329 14.25 12.76 -48.35
N LEU A 330 14.25 11.91 -47.33
CA LEU A 330 14.62 10.50 -47.48
C LEU A 330 13.49 9.56 -47.02
N PRO A 331 12.98 8.68 -47.93
CA PRO A 331 12.05 7.63 -47.53
C PRO A 331 12.81 6.55 -46.76
N GLN A 332 13.05 6.81 -45.46
CA GLN A 332 13.63 5.82 -44.58
C GLN A 332 12.49 5.00 -43.92
N THR A 333 12.67 3.69 -43.86
CA THR A 333 11.74 2.83 -43.12
C THR A 333 12.07 2.96 -41.65
N GLU A 334 11.40 3.92 -40.99
CA GLU A 334 11.59 4.18 -39.57
C GLU A 334 10.50 3.46 -38.77
N THR A 335 10.92 2.79 -37.70
CA THR A 335 9.99 2.05 -36.83
C THR A 335 10.19 2.49 -35.38
N LEU A 336 9.10 2.86 -34.71
CA LEU A 336 9.13 3.09 -33.26
C LEU A 336 9.00 1.76 -32.52
N SER A 337 9.92 1.54 -31.61
CA SER A 337 9.87 0.51 -30.56
C SER A 337 9.57 1.18 -29.24
N ILE A 338 8.48 0.76 -28.57
CA ILE A 338 7.99 1.42 -27.38
C ILE A 338 7.87 0.40 -26.26
N ASP A 339 8.50 0.68 -25.13
CA ASP A 339 8.32 -0.08 -23.90
C ASP A 339 7.20 0.54 -23.08
N LEU A 340 6.29 -0.30 -22.60
CA LEU A 340 5.07 0.08 -21.92
C LEU A 340 4.99 -0.56 -20.54
N THR A 341 4.28 0.09 -19.66
CA THR A 341 3.65 -0.55 -18.52
C THR A 341 2.15 -0.62 -18.80
N CYS A 342 1.57 -1.82 -18.68
CA CYS A 342 0.18 -2.10 -19.05
C CYS A 342 -0.61 -2.70 -17.90
N THR A 343 -1.95 -2.65 -18.04
CA THR A 343 -2.91 -3.41 -17.25
C THR A 343 -3.74 -4.30 -18.15
N ASN A 344 -4.45 -5.27 -17.56
CA ASN A 344 -5.45 -6.07 -18.28
C ASN A 344 -6.87 -5.47 -18.19
N ARG A 345 -7.00 -4.15 -18.00
CA ARG A 345 -8.28 -3.45 -17.89
C ARG A 345 -9.18 -4.06 -16.81
N ASP A 346 -10.41 -4.39 -17.17
CA ASP A 346 -11.40 -4.93 -16.26
C ASP A 346 -11.42 -6.48 -16.24
N LEU A 347 -10.54 -7.15 -17.01
CA LEU A 347 -10.44 -8.60 -17.05
C LEU A 347 -10.14 -9.22 -15.68
N PRO A 348 -9.25 -8.66 -14.84
CA PRO A 348 -8.97 -9.20 -13.51
C PRO A 348 -10.21 -9.38 -12.66
N HIS A 349 -11.15 -8.44 -12.70
CA HIS A 349 -12.38 -8.50 -11.91
C HIS A 349 -13.30 -9.69 -12.30
N SER A 350 -13.18 -10.18 -13.54
CA SER A 350 -13.96 -11.32 -14.02
C SER A 350 -13.32 -12.69 -13.73
N LEU A 351 -12.11 -12.72 -13.13
CA LEU A 351 -11.46 -13.95 -12.74
C LEU A 351 -12.25 -14.69 -11.65
N ALA A 352 -12.32 -16.01 -11.76
CA ALA A 352 -12.65 -16.86 -10.62
C ALA A 352 -11.51 -16.79 -9.60
N PHE A 353 -11.82 -16.85 -8.31
CA PHE A 353 -10.85 -16.76 -7.23
C PHE A 353 -11.14 -17.73 -6.09
N GLY A 354 -10.12 -18.04 -5.28
CA GLY A 354 -10.22 -18.99 -4.16
C GLY A 354 -10.26 -20.44 -4.61
N LEU A 355 -9.78 -20.76 -5.81
CA LEU A 355 -9.81 -22.11 -6.38
C LEU A 355 -8.90 -23.07 -5.60
N PRO A 356 -9.30 -24.37 -5.43
CA PRO A 356 -8.50 -25.35 -4.70
C PRO A 356 -7.09 -25.55 -5.27
N GLY A 357 -6.93 -25.47 -6.60
CA GLY A 357 -5.64 -25.61 -7.31
C GLY A 357 -4.76 -24.37 -7.31
N GLY A 358 -5.28 -23.26 -6.82
CA GLY A 358 -4.65 -21.93 -6.91
C GLY A 358 -5.22 -21.09 -8.05
N ASP A 359 -5.10 -19.78 -7.91
CA ASP A 359 -5.63 -18.78 -8.83
C ASP A 359 -4.52 -18.13 -9.65
N LEU A 360 -3.32 -18.06 -9.07
CA LEU A 360 -2.16 -17.41 -9.65
C LEU A 360 -0.95 -18.38 -9.62
N PHE A 361 -0.06 -18.19 -10.60
CA PHE A 361 1.11 -19.04 -10.79
C PHE A 361 2.36 -18.16 -10.98
N ILE A 362 3.49 -18.62 -10.44
CA ILE A 362 4.82 -18.05 -10.68
C ILE A 362 5.58 -19.01 -11.59
N GLU A 363 6.05 -18.52 -12.72
CA GLU A 363 6.84 -19.31 -13.65
C GLU A 363 8.19 -19.70 -13.01
N GLY A 364 8.57 -20.98 -13.16
CA GLY A 364 9.85 -21.48 -12.65
C GLY A 364 9.96 -21.61 -11.11
N ASN A 365 8.93 -21.31 -10.32
CA ASN A 365 8.99 -21.40 -8.86
C ASN A 365 8.39 -22.69 -8.32
N SER A 366 9.21 -23.51 -7.64
CA SER A 366 8.81 -24.78 -7.05
C SER A 366 8.28 -24.66 -5.61
N VAL A 367 8.55 -23.55 -4.92
CA VAL A 367 8.23 -23.37 -3.49
C VAL A 367 6.79 -22.90 -3.30
N ALA A 368 6.31 -21.97 -4.12
CA ALA A 368 4.94 -21.48 -4.08
C ALA A 368 4.06 -22.22 -5.12
N ARG A 369 3.74 -23.48 -4.85
CA ARG A 369 2.98 -24.34 -5.78
C ARG A 369 1.52 -23.93 -5.96
N SER A 370 0.93 -23.24 -5.01
CA SER A 370 -0.48 -22.82 -5.04
C SER A 370 -0.59 -21.44 -4.41
N ILE A 371 -1.00 -20.46 -5.22
CA ILE A 371 -1.22 -19.07 -4.80
C ILE A 371 -2.70 -18.79 -4.99
N ARG A 372 -3.37 -18.42 -3.90
CA ARG A 372 -4.81 -18.12 -3.91
C ARG A 372 -5.07 -16.65 -3.69
N MET A 373 -6.00 -16.13 -4.42
CA MET A 373 -6.56 -14.82 -4.16
C MET A 373 -7.53 -14.89 -2.97
N LEU A 374 -7.28 -14.12 -1.92
CA LEU A 374 -8.15 -14.05 -0.74
C LEU A 374 -9.35 -13.13 -0.96
N ARG A 375 -9.25 -12.25 -1.95
CA ARG A 375 -10.30 -11.31 -2.35
C ARG A 375 -10.44 -11.31 -3.87
N ARG A 376 -11.62 -10.96 -4.35
CA ARG A 376 -11.86 -10.71 -5.77
C ARG A 376 -11.01 -9.52 -6.20
N PRO A 377 -10.32 -9.55 -7.35
CA PRO A 377 -9.68 -8.38 -7.91
C PRO A 377 -10.69 -7.21 -8.04
N THR A 378 -10.25 -6.03 -7.66
CA THR A 378 -11.08 -4.81 -7.75
C THR A 378 -11.41 -4.48 -9.20
N GLN A 379 -12.48 -3.72 -9.41
CA GLN A 379 -12.70 -3.07 -10.70
C GLN A 379 -11.60 -2.02 -10.94
N THR A 380 -11.35 -1.72 -12.20
CA THR A 380 -10.40 -0.67 -12.55
C THR A 380 -10.96 0.70 -12.16
N LEU A 381 -10.27 1.38 -11.27
CA LEU A 381 -10.60 2.75 -10.87
C LEU A 381 -9.81 3.73 -11.73
N ARG A 382 -10.52 4.65 -12.39
CA ARG A 382 -9.94 5.69 -13.23
C ARG A 382 -10.35 7.06 -12.73
N MET A 383 -9.39 7.96 -12.58
CA MET A 383 -9.70 9.34 -12.25
C MET A 383 -10.48 9.98 -13.40
N PRO A 384 -11.62 10.61 -13.13
CA PRO A 384 -12.36 11.33 -14.16
C PRO A 384 -11.49 12.39 -14.81
N ARG A 385 -11.53 12.48 -16.15
CA ARG A 385 -10.85 13.51 -16.91
C ARG A 385 -11.82 14.63 -17.29
N GLY A 386 -11.33 15.85 -17.37
CA GLY A 386 -12.14 17.03 -17.67
C GLY A 386 -12.83 17.63 -16.43
N LYS A 387 -13.69 18.64 -16.65
CA LYS A 387 -14.42 19.41 -15.61
C LYS A 387 -13.53 19.94 -14.47
N GLY A 388 -12.27 20.24 -14.74
CA GLY A 388 -11.33 20.80 -13.78
C GLY A 388 -10.86 19.84 -12.68
N VAL A 389 -11.13 18.54 -12.77
CA VAL A 389 -10.74 17.55 -11.73
C VAL A 389 -9.23 17.54 -11.52
N GLN A 390 -8.44 17.59 -12.59
CA GLN A 390 -6.99 17.61 -12.51
C GLN A 390 -6.48 18.90 -11.82
N TRP A 391 -7.08 20.05 -12.14
CA TRP A 391 -6.77 21.32 -11.46
C TRP A 391 -7.10 21.28 -9.98
N ARG A 392 -8.24 20.70 -9.60
CA ARG A 392 -8.59 20.50 -8.19
C ARG A 392 -7.59 19.61 -7.49
N LEU A 393 -7.13 18.53 -8.14
CA LEU A 393 -6.11 17.66 -7.57
C LEU A 393 -4.77 18.40 -7.36
N VAL A 394 -4.32 19.18 -8.37
CA VAL A 394 -3.10 19.99 -8.27
C VAL A 394 -3.23 21.09 -7.22
N SER A 395 -4.41 21.73 -7.10
CA SER A 395 -4.64 22.78 -6.11
C SER A 395 -4.50 22.31 -4.67
N HIS A 396 -4.66 21.00 -4.42
CA HIS A 396 -4.42 20.44 -3.07
C HIS A 396 -2.96 20.55 -2.63
N LEU A 397 -2.02 20.58 -3.55
CA LEU A 397 -0.60 20.75 -3.22
C LEU A 397 -0.29 22.17 -2.70
N SER A 398 -1.14 23.14 -3.02
CA SER A 398 -1.04 24.52 -2.50
C SER A 398 -1.80 24.72 -1.19
N LEU A 399 -2.60 23.72 -0.75
CA LEU A 399 -3.26 23.77 0.54
C LEU A 399 -2.21 23.59 1.64
N ASN A 400 -1.97 24.63 2.41
CA ASN A 400 -1.23 24.49 3.65
C ASN A 400 -2.21 24.19 4.80
N HIS A 401 -1.70 23.70 5.92
CA HIS A 401 -2.50 23.42 7.11
C HIS A 401 -3.28 24.65 7.61
N LEU A 402 -2.78 25.89 7.37
CA LEU A 402 -3.48 27.14 7.71
C LEU A 402 -4.75 27.30 6.87
N SER A 403 -4.70 27.04 5.57
CA SER A 403 -5.88 27.14 4.71
C SER A 403 -6.91 26.03 5.02
N LEU A 404 -6.45 24.83 5.39
CA LEU A 404 -7.33 23.75 5.85
C LEU A 404 -8.00 24.09 7.18
N ALA A 405 -7.33 24.81 8.08
CA ALA A 405 -7.93 25.23 9.35
C ALA A 405 -8.87 26.43 9.21
N THR A 406 -8.61 27.35 8.27
CA THR A 406 -9.41 28.57 8.07
C THR A 406 -10.63 28.37 7.16
N SER A 407 -10.53 27.61 6.09
CA SER A 407 -11.65 27.21 5.22
C SER A 407 -12.21 25.83 5.57
N GLY A 408 -11.55 25.12 6.38
CA GLY A 408 -11.87 24.05 7.30
C GLY A 408 -12.37 22.76 6.70
N LEU A 409 -13.28 22.22 7.41
CA LEU A 409 -13.90 20.92 7.20
C LEU A 409 -14.43 20.68 5.78
N PRO A 410 -15.14 21.64 5.12
CA PRO A 410 -15.64 21.42 3.76
C PRO A 410 -14.52 21.14 2.74
N ALA A 411 -13.41 21.89 2.81
CA ALA A 411 -12.28 21.71 1.90
C ALA A 411 -11.59 20.36 2.12
N LEU A 412 -11.41 19.93 3.38
CA LEU A 412 -10.88 18.61 3.70
C LEU A 412 -11.78 17.49 3.15
N LYS A 413 -13.10 17.58 3.37
CA LYS A 413 -14.05 16.58 2.85
C LYS A 413 -14.08 16.54 1.33
N GLU A 414 -14.02 17.70 0.66
CA GLU A 414 -13.95 17.75 -0.81
C GLU A 414 -12.67 17.10 -1.33
N MET A 415 -11.54 17.38 -0.70
CA MET A 415 -10.27 16.75 -1.02
C MET A 415 -10.36 15.23 -0.88
N LEU A 416 -10.82 14.71 0.24
CA LEU A 416 -10.95 13.26 0.45
C LEU A 416 -11.86 12.60 -0.59
N ARG A 417 -12.98 13.26 -0.96
CA ARG A 417 -13.89 12.78 -2.02
C ARG A 417 -13.24 12.72 -3.41
N LEU A 418 -12.22 13.52 -3.68
CA LEU A 418 -11.49 13.44 -4.95
C LEU A 418 -10.64 12.17 -5.06
N TYR A 419 -10.12 11.68 -3.93
CA TYR A 419 -9.37 10.43 -3.89
C TYR A 419 -10.25 9.19 -3.80
N ASP A 420 -11.49 9.32 -3.33
CA ASP A 420 -12.48 8.23 -3.27
C ASP A 420 -13.07 7.92 -4.65
N LEU A 421 -12.25 7.30 -5.51
CA LEU A 421 -12.68 6.90 -6.86
C LEU A 421 -13.73 5.79 -6.84
N GLY A 422 -13.70 4.93 -5.83
CA GLY A 422 -14.65 3.83 -5.65
C GLY A 422 -16.03 4.27 -5.21
N ARG A 423 -16.13 5.43 -4.58
CA ARG A 423 -17.38 6.04 -4.06
C ARG A 423 -18.26 5.04 -3.32
N SER A 424 -17.63 4.25 -2.45
CA SER A 424 -18.36 3.26 -1.66
C SER A 424 -19.23 3.95 -0.60
N ALA A 425 -20.33 3.30 -0.18
CA ALA A 425 -21.13 3.80 0.92
C ALA A 425 -20.34 3.87 2.24
N VAL A 426 -19.32 3.05 2.39
CA VAL A 426 -18.44 3.03 3.57
C VAL A 426 -17.54 4.25 3.58
N SER A 427 -16.82 4.53 2.48
CA SER A 427 -15.95 5.71 2.38
C SER A 427 -16.72 7.02 2.46
N ALA A 428 -17.90 7.10 1.82
CA ALA A 428 -18.76 8.27 1.92
C ALA A 428 -19.17 8.55 3.36
N ARG A 429 -19.63 7.53 4.11
CA ARG A 429 -20.01 7.64 5.52
C ARG A 429 -18.81 8.03 6.40
N GLN A 430 -17.65 7.47 6.15
CA GLN A 430 -16.40 7.81 6.85
C GLN A 430 -16.02 9.27 6.66
N ILE A 431 -16.07 9.80 5.44
CA ILE A 431 -15.78 11.21 5.16
C ILE A 431 -16.78 12.12 5.85
N GLU A 432 -18.06 11.77 5.83
CA GLU A 432 -19.10 12.55 6.52
C GLU A 432 -18.96 12.53 8.03
N ALA A 433 -18.42 11.46 8.61
CA ALA A 433 -18.18 11.31 10.03
C ALA A 433 -17.12 12.27 10.60
N ILE A 434 -16.33 12.92 9.77
CA ILE A 434 -15.44 13.99 10.20
C ILE A 434 -16.30 15.24 10.47
N THR A 435 -16.41 15.67 11.73
CA THR A 435 -17.31 16.73 12.15
C THR A 435 -16.64 18.08 12.39
N ALA A 436 -15.35 18.09 12.73
CA ALA A 436 -14.57 19.31 12.90
C ALA A 436 -13.06 19.08 12.64
N ILE A 437 -12.39 20.16 12.29
CA ILE A 437 -10.92 20.25 12.24
C ILE A 437 -10.50 21.53 12.98
N GLU A 438 -9.57 21.38 13.90
CA GLU A 438 -9.00 22.48 14.69
C GLU A 438 -7.48 22.44 14.60
N GLN A 439 -6.85 23.60 14.73
CA GLN A 439 -5.41 23.73 14.71
C GLN A 439 -4.95 24.51 15.93
N GLN A 440 -3.91 24.00 16.57
CA GLN A 440 -3.28 24.67 17.71
C GLN A 440 -1.77 24.69 17.56
N ALA A 441 -1.15 25.86 17.75
CA ALA A 441 0.30 25.94 17.84
C ALA A 441 0.79 25.24 19.10
N THR A 442 1.82 24.44 18.96
CA THR A 442 2.41 23.67 20.07
C THR A 442 3.93 23.67 19.99
N THR A 443 4.58 23.30 21.09
CA THR A 443 6.04 23.15 21.15
C THR A 443 6.35 21.85 21.84
N GLN A 444 7.22 21.06 21.26
CA GLN A 444 7.63 19.78 21.83
C GLN A 444 9.15 19.63 21.85
N TRP A 445 9.61 18.85 22.81
CA TRP A 445 10.99 18.42 22.91
C TRP A 445 11.21 17.23 22.00
N LEU A 446 11.90 17.46 20.88
CA LEU A 446 12.18 16.41 19.90
C LEU A 446 13.64 16.00 19.94
N PRO A 447 13.93 14.68 19.79
CA PRO A 447 15.30 14.21 19.64
C PRO A 447 15.91 14.78 18.35
N GLY A 448 17.13 15.28 18.45
CA GLY A 448 17.88 15.84 17.31
C GLY A 448 19.36 15.57 17.44
N LYS A 449 20.12 15.75 16.35
CA LYS A 449 21.57 15.70 16.38
C LYS A 449 22.12 17.11 16.20
N PRO A 450 23.09 17.58 17.05
CA PRO A 450 23.76 16.84 18.12
C PRO A 450 22.99 16.76 19.43
N PHE A 451 21.93 17.60 19.62
CA PHE A 451 21.15 17.65 20.88
C PHE A 451 19.66 17.66 20.57
N ALA A 452 18.86 17.11 21.50
CA ALA A 452 17.42 17.30 21.52
C ALA A 452 17.09 18.79 21.73
N THR A 453 16.05 19.30 21.08
CA THR A 453 15.68 20.71 21.11
C THR A 453 14.18 20.91 21.16
N PHE A 454 13.76 22.08 21.64
CA PHE A 454 12.37 22.52 21.53
C PHE A 454 12.07 22.93 20.08
N VAL A 455 11.12 22.23 19.46
CA VAL A 455 10.67 22.52 18.11
C VAL A 455 9.23 23.05 18.18
N ARG A 456 8.96 24.12 17.45
CA ARG A 456 7.60 24.63 17.27
C ARG A 456 6.90 23.81 16.21
N GLY A 457 5.66 23.49 16.44
CA GLY A 457 4.83 22.70 15.54
C GLY A 457 3.36 23.01 15.67
N ILE A 458 2.57 22.18 15.07
CA ILE A 458 1.13 22.33 14.98
C ILE A 458 0.47 21.03 15.40
N GLU A 459 -0.41 21.10 16.38
CA GLU A 459 -1.35 20.05 16.69
C GLU A 459 -2.59 20.24 15.80
N LEU A 460 -2.92 19.21 15.01
CA LEU A 460 -4.14 19.14 14.22
C LEU A 460 -5.11 18.19 14.90
N LYS A 461 -6.27 18.72 15.31
CA LYS A 461 -7.30 17.97 16.00
C LYS A 461 -8.48 17.72 15.07
N LEU A 462 -8.71 16.45 14.74
CA LEU A 462 -9.88 16.00 14.00
C LEU A 462 -10.93 15.46 14.96
N THR A 463 -12.14 16.00 14.91
CA THR A 463 -13.28 15.45 15.62
C THR A 463 -14.07 14.52 14.72
N VAL A 464 -14.29 13.28 15.14
CA VAL A 464 -14.97 12.26 14.33
C VAL A 464 -16.14 11.61 15.08
N ASP A 465 -17.18 11.27 14.35
CA ASP A 465 -18.21 10.35 14.83
C ASP A 465 -17.76 8.91 14.57
N GLU A 466 -17.46 8.16 15.62
CA GLU A 466 -16.95 6.79 15.55
C GLU A 466 -17.90 5.85 14.81
N THR A 467 -19.20 6.11 14.81
CA THR A 467 -20.19 5.27 14.12
C THR A 467 -20.01 5.26 12.61
N GLY A 468 -19.42 6.31 12.05
CA GLY A 468 -19.08 6.40 10.63
C GLY A 468 -17.89 5.56 10.22
N PHE A 469 -17.09 5.07 11.17
CA PHE A 469 -15.92 4.22 10.93
C PHE A 469 -16.22 2.72 10.98
N VAL A 470 -17.48 2.32 11.14
CA VAL A 470 -17.84 0.90 11.09
C VAL A 470 -17.51 0.31 9.71
N GLY A 471 -16.60 -0.66 9.67
CA GLY A 471 -16.05 -1.26 8.45
C GLY A 471 -14.86 -0.49 7.84
N SER A 472 -14.34 0.54 8.52
CA SER A 472 -13.11 1.27 8.20
C SER A 472 -12.23 1.36 9.43
N SER A 473 -10.92 1.12 9.30
CA SER A 473 -10.00 1.24 10.43
C SER A 473 -9.71 2.71 10.76
N LEU A 474 -9.97 3.09 11.99
CA LEU A 474 -9.63 4.41 12.52
C LEU A 474 -8.10 4.58 12.59
N GLN A 475 -7.39 3.52 12.94
CA GLN A 475 -5.93 3.51 12.97
C GLN A 475 -5.33 3.76 11.59
N ALA A 476 -5.80 3.04 10.55
CA ALA A 476 -5.32 3.22 9.18
C ALA A 476 -5.62 4.65 8.68
N PHE A 477 -6.83 5.15 8.93
CA PHE A 477 -7.20 6.52 8.58
C PHE A 477 -6.29 7.55 9.29
N ALA A 478 -6.10 7.41 10.60
CA ALA A 478 -5.26 8.31 11.39
C ALA A 478 -3.84 8.37 10.84
N ARG A 479 -3.23 7.22 10.52
CA ARG A 479 -1.88 7.17 9.97
C ARG A 479 -1.78 7.75 8.57
N VAL A 480 -2.75 7.46 7.69
CA VAL A 480 -2.78 8.07 6.35
C VAL A 480 -2.86 9.58 6.44
N MET A 481 -3.73 10.10 7.32
CA MET A 481 -3.86 11.55 7.53
C MET A 481 -2.62 12.16 8.21
N ASP A 482 -1.99 11.45 9.14
CA ASP A 482 -0.74 11.87 9.78
C ASP A 482 0.40 12.02 8.75
N HIS A 483 0.57 11.03 7.87
CA HIS A 483 1.53 11.13 6.76
C HIS A 483 1.17 12.26 5.79
N PHE A 484 -0.12 12.40 5.45
CA PHE A 484 -0.57 13.43 4.54
C PHE A 484 -0.28 14.85 5.09
N PHE A 485 -0.65 15.13 6.33
CA PHE A 485 -0.38 16.43 6.94
C PHE A 485 1.12 16.69 7.16
N GLY A 486 1.91 15.66 7.41
CA GLY A 486 3.36 15.77 7.53
C GLY A 486 4.06 16.32 6.29
N LEU A 487 3.49 16.08 5.09
CA LEU A 487 4.05 16.58 3.82
C LEU A 487 3.91 18.10 3.63
N TYR A 488 3.09 18.77 4.44
CA TYR A 488 2.89 20.22 4.38
C TYR A 488 3.67 20.99 5.46
N VAL A 489 4.57 20.33 6.15
CA VAL A 489 5.35 20.90 7.24
C VAL A 489 6.80 21.04 6.83
N HIS A 490 7.41 22.14 7.24
CA HIS A 490 8.82 22.43 6.97
C HIS A 490 9.76 21.60 7.85
N LEU A 491 10.99 21.38 7.40
CA LEU A 491 12.02 20.59 8.10
C LEU A 491 12.24 20.96 9.56
N ASN A 492 12.08 22.24 9.91
CA ASN A 492 12.32 22.77 11.27
C ASN A 492 11.03 22.86 12.09
N SER A 493 9.98 22.17 11.70
CA SER A 493 8.69 22.14 12.38
C SER A 493 8.16 20.71 12.42
N PHE A 494 7.03 20.53 13.08
CA PHE A 494 6.32 19.24 13.10
C PHE A 494 4.81 19.44 13.05
N THR A 495 4.11 18.40 12.62
CA THR A 495 2.68 18.22 12.87
C THR A 495 2.47 17.07 13.83
N GLN A 496 1.42 17.17 14.63
CA GLN A 496 0.90 16.08 15.43
C GLN A 496 -0.60 15.96 15.22
N LEU A 497 -1.03 14.83 14.69
CA LEU A 497 -2.45 14.55 14.50
C LEU A 497 -3.04 13.96 15.78
N VAL A 498 -4.17 14.51 16.21
CA VAL A 498 -5.00 14.00 17.30
C VAL A 498 -6.42 13.79 16.79
N ILE A 499 -6.97 12.60 16.97
CA ILE A 499 -8.37 12.31 16.65
C ILE A 499 -9.16 12.18 17.94
N VAL A 500 -10.27 12.89 18.03
CA VAL A 500 -11.15 12.90 19.21
C VAL A 500 -12.56 12.49 18.84
N SER A 501 -13.26 11.87 19.76
CA SER A 501 -14.66 11.49 19.64
C SER A 501 -15.57 12.72 19.58
N ALA A 502 -16.53 12.72 18.69
CA ALA A 502 -17.57 13.75 18.63
C ALA A 502 -18.51 13.70 19.84
N ARG A 503 -18.68 12.50 20.44
CA ARG A 503 -19.62 12.24 21.53
C ARG A 503 -19.16 12.79 22.86
N ASP A 504 -18.00 12.37 23.31
CA ASP A 504 -17.47 12.60 24.66
C ASP A 504 -16.20 13.42 24.69
N LYS A 505 -15.68 13.78 23.52
CA LYS A 505 -14.41 14.51 23.33
C LYS A 505 -13.18 13.75 23.84
N GLU A 506 -13.31 12.45 24.11
CA GLU A 506 -12.17 11.62 24.46
C GLU A 506 -11.20 11.50 23.28
N GLU A 507 -9.92 11.41 23.60
CA GLU A 507 -8.85 11.21 22.64
C GLU A 507 -8.86 9.75 22.18
N LEU A 508 -9.14 9.52 20.91
CA LEU A 508 -9.18 8.19 20.30
C LEU A 508 -7.82 7.77 19.78
N VAL A 509 -7.09 8.70 19.17
CA VAL A 509 -5.77 8.47 18.58
C VAL A 509 -4.92 9.72 18.76
N ARG A 510 -3.68 9.53 19.23
CA ARG A 510 -2.63 10.54 19.21
C ARG A 510 -1.43 10.02 18.43
N CYS A 511 -1.16 10.59 17.27
CA CYS A 511 0.03 10.27 16.49
C CYS A 511 1.28 10.87 17.14
N LYS A 512 2.43 10.26 16.88
CA LYS A 512 3.73 10.84 17.27
C LYS A 512 3.97 12.12 16.44
N PRO A 513 4.70 13.12 17.00
CA PRO A 513 5.10 14.28 16.20
C PRO A 513 5.86 13.85 14.95
N ARG A 514 5.43 14.34 13.81
CA ARG A 514 6.06 14.08 12.50
C ARG A 514 6.73 15.36 12.01
N SER A 515 8.05 15.32 11.89
CA SER A 515 8.82 16.42 11.28
C SER A 515 8.54 16.50 9.78
N GLY A 516 8.62 17.68 9.21
CA GLY A 516 8.47 17.89 7.78
C GLY A 516 9.63 17.30 6.99
N GLU A 517 9.31 16.84 5.78
CA GLU A 517 10.27 16.32 4.80
C GLU A 517 10.64 17.36 3.74
N SER A 518 9.93 18.51 3.72
CA SER A 518 10.18 19.57 2.77
C SER A 518 11.36 20.45 3.20
N ILE A 519 12.32 20.63 2.30
CA ILE A 519 13.35 21.65 2.47
C ILE A 519 12.66 23.01 2.29
N LEU A 520 12.87 23.91 3.24
CA LEU A 520 12.55 25.33 3.06
C LEU A 520 13.46 25.88 1.96
N LEU A 521 12.88 26.26 0.84
CA LEU A 521 13.55 27.07 -0.16
C LEU A 521 13.62 28.53 0.29
#